data_5bdc7fa68bfdff43dd936242c143107a
#
_entry.id   5bdc7fa68bfdff43dd936242c143107a
#
_cell.length_a   1.000
_cell.length_b   1.000
_cell.length_c   1.000
_cell.angle_alpha   90.00
_cell.angle_beta   90.00
_cell.angle_gamma   90.00
#
_symmetry.space_group_name_H-M   'P 1'
#
loop_
_entity.id
_entity.type
_entity.pdbx_description
1 polymer ?
#
loop_
_entity_poly.entity_id
_entity_poly.type
_entity_poly.pdbx_seq_one_letter_code
_entity_poly.pdbx_strand_id
1 'polypeptide(L)'
;MTTPRTITDEWLKENNACPDAIGLFCAEWPEGCEVTQDNLVRADALRLNLEWFAKCVLPEEVFAEFEDKRAALYAVYAANSASLFADYEAQRDVLMHADFQGCRSLMLYADREGKSAALYADYEAKAAPLTPDYLSNRCALIIPFLLNHFAALPASNASDKAAN
;
A
#
# COMPACT_ATOMS: atom_id res chain seq x y z
N MET A 1 4.54 -26.05 -7.87
CA MET A 1 5.85 -25.41 -7.67
C MET A 1 6.12 -25.37 -6.18
N THR A 2 7.33 -25.75 -5.73
CA THR A 2 7.70 -25.72 -4.32
C THR A 2 8.15 -24.29 -3.99
N THR A 3 7.51 -23.64 -3.03
CA THR A 3 7.90 -22.30 -2.57
C THR A 3 9.21 -22.42 -1.77
N PRO A 4 10.31 -21.77 -2.17
CA PRO A 4 11.56 -21.82 -1.43
C PRO A 4 11.47 -20.98 -0.16
N ARG A 5 12.16 -21.39 0.92
CA ARG A 5 12.28 -20.57 2.15
C ARG A 5 13.15 -19.34 1.97
N THR A 6 14.13 -19.43 1.07
CA THR A 6 15.01 -18.33 0.69
C THR A 6 14.67 -17.91 -0.73
N ILE A 7 14.31 -16.67 -0.89
CA ILE A 7 14.04 -16.06 -2.19
C ILE A 7 15.38 -15.62 -2.79
N THR A 8 15.61 -15.99 -4.03
CA THR A 8 16.81 -15.62 -4.79
C THR A 8 16.44 -14.81 -6.04
N ASP A 9 17.42 -14.22 -6.69
CA ASP A 9 17.22 -13.50 -7.94
C ASP A 9 16.77 -14.44 -9.08
N GLU A 10 17.27 -15.69 -9.12
CA GLU A 10 16.80 -16.71 -10.06
C GLU A 10 15.31 -16.98 -9.87
N TRP A 11 14.87 -17.19 -8.61
CA TRP A 11 13.46 -17.41 -8.31
C TRP A 11 12.58 -16.23 -8.75
N LEU A 12 13.05 -15.01 -8.52
CA LEU A 12 12.35 -13.79 -8.95
C LEU A 12 12.22 -13.72 -10.48
N LYS A 13 13.29 -14.06 -11.22
CA LYS A 13 13.30 -14.11 -12.69
C LYS A 13 12.36 -15.19 -13.23
N GLU A 14 12.37 -16.38 -12.65
CA GLU A 14 11.49 -17.50 -13.03
C GLU A 14 10.00 -17.16 -12.83
N ASN A 15 9.69 -16.34 -11.84
CA ASN A 15 8.32 -15.86 -11.56
C ASN A 15 7.97 -14.55 -12.26
N ASN A 16 8.79 -14.08 -13.20
CA ASN A 16 8.56 -12.86 -13.98
C ASN A 16 8.46 -11.58 -13.12
N ALA A 17 9.28 -11.44 -12.08
CA ALA A 17 9.40 -10.19 -11.34
C ALA A 17 9.91 -9.05 -12.24
N CYS A 18 9.50 -7.82 -11.94
CA CYS A 18 9.96 -6.65 -12.66
C CYS A 18 11.49 -6.50 -12.55
N PRO A 19 12.23 -6.23 -13.65
CA PRO A 19 13.69 -6.07 -13.60
C PRO A 19 14.18 -5.04 -12.58
N ASP A 20 13.47 -3.91 -12.42
CA ASP A 20 13.82 -2.88 -11.44
C ASP A 20 13.68 -3.42 -10.01
N ALA A 21 12.63 -4.20 -9.74
CA ALA A 21 12.44 -4.83 -8.43
C ALA A 21 13.51 -5.87 -8.13
N ILE A 22 13.95 -6.66 -9.14
CA ILE A 22 15.08 -7.58 -9.01
C ILE A 22 16.36 -6.81 -8.68
N GLY A 23 16.61 -5.68 -9.36
CA GLY A 23 17.78 -4.84 -9.08
C GLY A 23 17.80 -4.32 -7.64
N LEU A 24 16.67 -3.82 -7.12
CA LEU A 24 16.52 -3.38 -5.74
C LEU A 24 16.71 -4.53 -4.75
N PHE A 25 16.12 -5.70 -5.05
CA PHE A 25 16.25 -6.90 -4.23
C PHE A 25 17.71 -7.37 -4.13
N CYS A 26 18.41 -7.50 -5.24
CA CYS A 26 19.81 -7.95 -5.27
C CYS A 26 20.77 -6.97 -4.58
N ALA A 27 20.47 -5.66 -4.62
CA ALA A 27 21.26 -4.66 -3.93
C ALA A 27 21.14 -4.78 -2.40
N GLU A 28 19.98 -5.17 -1.89
CA GLU A 28 19.74 -5.35 -0.45
C GLU A 28 20.12 -6.75 0.03
N TRP A 29 19.84 -7.81 -0.75
CA TRP A 29 20.08 -9.22 -0.40
C TRP A 29 20.84 -9.95 -1.52
N PRO A 30 22.14 -9.72 -1.68
CA PRO A 30 22.93 -10.28 -2.79
C PRO A 30 23.03 -11.82 -2.75
N GLU A 31 22.88 -12.43 -1.58
CA GLU A 31 22.90 -13.89 -1.40
C GLU A 31 21.50 -14.52 -1.25
N GLY A 32 20.44 -13.72 -1.51
CA GLY A 32 19.05 -14.11 -1.29
C GLY A 32 18.53 -13.70 0.07
N CYS A 33 17.22 -13.83 0.25
CA CYS A 33 16.46 -13.32 1.39
C CYS A 33 15.58 -14.40 2.01
N GLU A 34 15.75 -14.68 3.30
CA GLU A 34 14.79 -15.48 4.06
C GLU A 34 13.50 -14.68 4.33
N VAL A 35 12.35 -15.38 4.26
CA VAL A 35 11.07 -14.74 4.52
C VAL A 35 10.84 -14.64 6.03
N THR A 36 11.28 -13.52 6.59
CA THR A 36 11.10 -13.12 7.99
C THR A 36 10.29 -11.84 8.09
N GLN A 37 9.75 -11.54 9.27
CA GLN A 37 9.02 -10.30 9.50
C GLN A 37 9.87 -9.06 9.16
N ASP A 38 11.12 -9.02 9.62
CA ASP A 38 12.01 -7.89 9.43
C ASP A 38 12.33 -7.68 7.94
N ASN A 39 12.57 -8.77 7.21
CA ASN A 39 12.83 -8.72 5.77
C ASN A 39 11.59 -8.32 4.97
N LEU A 40 10.39 -8.74 5.37
CA LEU A 40 9.15 -8.29 4.72
C LEU A 40 8.87 -6.81 4.97
N VAL A 41 9.09 -6.32 6.20
CA VAL A 41 9.00 -4.88 6.53
C VAL A 41 10.05 -4.09 5.72
N ARG A 42 11.27 -4.62 5.59
CA ARG A 42 12.31 -3.98 4.79
C ARG A 42 11.97 -3.97 3.30
N ALA A 43 11.42 -5.06 2.77
CA ALA A 43 10.95 -5.15 1.38
C ALA A 43 9.86 -4.12 1.08
N ASP A 44 8.91 -3.91 2.01
CA ASP A 44 7.90 -2.87 1.89
C ASP A 44 8.51 -1.46 1.90
N ALA A 45 9.46 -1.20 2.79
CA ALA A 45 10.18 0.09 2.84
C ALA A 45 10.94 0.38 1.53
N LEU A 46 11.42 -0.65 0.84
CA LEU A 46 12.02 -0.57 -0.51
C LEU A 46 10.97 -0.49 -1.63
N ARG A 47 9.67 -0.47 -1.29
CA ARG A 47 8.55 -0.48 -2.23
C ARG A 47 8.52 -1.71 -3.16
N LEU A 48 9.04 -2.83 -2.71
CA LEU A 48 8.86 -4.11 -3.38
C LEU A 48 7.40 -4.56 -3.25
N ASN A 49 6.85 -5.13 -4.32
CA ASN A 49 5.43 -5.46 -4.37
C ASN A 49 5.14 -6.78 -3.62
N LEU A 50 4.82 -6.67 -2.33
CA LEU A 50 4.47 -7.81 -1.48
C LEU A 50 3.18 -8.51 -1.91
N GLU A 51 2.24 -7.84 -2.58
CA GLU A 51 1.01 -8.47 -3.11
C GLU A 51 1.34 -9.39 -4.30
N TRP A 52 2.21 -8.94 -5.21
CA TRP A 52 2.72 -9.80 -6.27
C TRP A 52 3.43 -11.02 -5.69
N PHE A 53 4.29 -10.82 -4.68
CA PHE A 53 4.99 -11.89 -4.00
C PHE A 53 4.00 -12.89 -3.36
N ALA A 54 3.01 -12.39 -2.61
CA ALA A 54 1.98 -13.21 -2.00
C ALA A 54 1.21 -14.05 -3.04
N LYS A 55 0.86 -13.44 -4.18
CA LYS A 55 0.20 -14.14 -5.29
C LYS A 55 1.05 -15.28 -5.86
N CYS A 56 2.37 -15.14 -5.85
CA CYS A 56 3.28 -16.18 -6.34
C CYS A 56 3.47 -17.34 -5.35
N VAL A 57 3.37 -17.09 -4.04
CA VAL A 57 3.74 -18.07 -3.02
C VAL A 57 2.56 -18.64 -2.24
N LEU A 58 1.47 -17.89 -2.05
CA LEU A 58 0.32 -18.35 -1.27
C LEU A 58 -0.56 -19.32 -2.08
N PRO A 59 -1.15 -20.34 -1.44
CA PRO A 59 -2.24 -21.10 -2.04
C PRO A 59 -3.41 -20.20 -2.44
N GLU A 60 -4.14 -20.58 -3.49
CA GLU A 60 -5.22 -19.77 -4.06
C GLU A 60 -6.29 -19.37 -3.01
N GLU A 61 -6.67 -20.30 -2.13
CA GLU A 61 -7.68 -20.05 -1.10
C GLU A 61 -7.17 -19.05 -0.06
N VAL A 62 -5.89 -19.12 0.32
CA VAL A 62 -5.27 -18.20 1.28
C VAL A 62 -5.10 -16.81 0.66
N PHE A 63 -4.73 -16.76 -0.62
CA PHE A 63 -4.63 -15.50 -1.34
C PHE A 63 -6.01 -14.85 -1.53
N ALA A 64 -7.07 -15.64 -1.81
CA ALA A 64 -8.44 -15.14 -1.89
C ALA A 64 -8.92 -14.53 -0.56
N GLU A 65 -8.64 -15.17 0.58
CA GLU A 65 -8.95 -14.60 1.90
C GLU A 65 -8.23 -13.26 2.15
N PHE A 66 -6.96 -13.17 1.73
CA PHE A 66 -6.22 -11.90 1.79
C PHE A 66 -6.88 -10.82 0.91
N GLU A 67 -7.26 -11.15 -0.34
CA GLU A 67 -7.92 -10.22 -1.27
C GLU A 67 -9.26 -9.70 -0.70
N ASP A 68 -10.06 -10.55 -0.07
CA ASP A 68 -11.32 -10.13 0.57
C ASP A 68 -11.07 -9.11 1.70
N LYS A 69 -10.08 -9.37 2.55
CA LYS A 69 -9.71 -8.44 3.63
C LYS A 69 -9.13 -7.14 3.09
N ARG A 70 -8.33 -7.21 2.03
CA ARG A 70 -7.79 -6.04 1.33
C ARG A 70 -8.91 -5.20 0.72
N ALA A 71 -9.89 -5.84 0.08
CA ALA A 71 -11.05 -5.15 -0.50
C ALA A 71 -11.87 -4.43 0.58
N ALA A 72 -12.08 -5.05 1.74
CA ALA A 72 -12.75 -4.42 2.88
C ALA A 72 -11.97 -3.20 3.40
N LEU A 73 -10.64 -3.32 3.53
CA LEU A 73 -9.78 -2.20 3.92
C LEU A 73 -9.84 -1.05 2.92
N TYR A 74 -9.81 -1.37 1.62
CA TYR A 74 -9.93 -0.37 0.56
C TYR A 74 -11.30 0.32 0.57
N ALA A 75 -12.38 -0.41 0.83
CA ALA A 75 -13.72 0.15 0.93
C ALA A 75 -13.82 1.21 2.05
N VAL A 76 -13.20 0.95 3.21
CA VAL A 76 -13.13 1.92 4.31
C VAL A 76 -12.33 3.15 3.90
N TYR A 77 -11.16 2.97 3.28
CA TYR A 77 -10.35 4.08 2.77
C TYR A 77 -11.12 4.93 1.75
N ALA A 78 -11.77 4.28 0.78
CA ALA A 78 -12.54 4.96 -0.26
C ALA A 78 -13.74 5.72 0.32
N ALA A 79 -14.44 5.15 1.30
CA ALA A 79 -15.56 5.81 1.97
C ALA A 79 -15.09 7.05 2.75
N ASN A 80 -13.99 6.96 3.49
CA ASN A 80 -13.43 8.10 4.23
C ASN A 80 -12.98 9.22 3.28
N SER A 81 -12.33 8.85 2.18
CA SER A 81 -11.87 9.80 1.15
C SER A 81 -13.07 10.52 0.49
N ALA A 82 -14.10 9.75 0.13
CA ALA A 82 -15.32 10.30 -0.49
C ALA A 82 -16.09 11.22 0.46
N SER A 83 -16.21 10.82 1.75
CA SER A 83 -16.86 11.67 2.77
C SER A 83 -16.12 13.00 2.96
N LEU A 84 -14.79 12.95 3.07
CA LEU A 84 -13.98 14.15 3.22
C LEU A 84 -14.08 15.08 2.01
N PHE A 85 -14.11 14.51 0.81
CA PHE A 85 -14.29 15.29 -0.41
C PHE A 85 -15.69 15.92 -0.49
N ALA A 86 -16.75 15.18 -0.14
CA ALA A 86 -18.12 15.69 -0.11
C ALA A 86 -18.29 16.85 0.90
N ASP A 87 -17.67 16.75 2.08
CA ASP A 87 -17.65 17.81 3.08
C ASP A 87 -16.94 19.07 2.56
N TYR A 88 -15.81 18.90 1.87
CA TYR A 88 -15.10 19.99 1.23
C TYR A 88 -15.96 20.68 0.15
N GLU A 89 -16.58 19.91 -0.74
CA GLU A 89 -17.46 20.42 -1.81
C GLU A 89 -18.65 21.19 -1.22
N ALA A 90 -19.31 20.65 -0.20
CA ALA A 90 -20.44 21.31 0.45
C ALA A 90 -20.04 22.67 1.08
N GLN A 91 -18.89 22.73 1.75
CA GLN A 91 -18.38 23.97 2.34
C GLN A 91 -17.96 24.98 1.26
N ARG A 92 -17.33 24.50 0.19
CA ARG A 92 -16.98 25.33 -0.97
C ARG A 92 -18.23 25.95 -1.60
N ASP A 93 -19.27 25.15 -1.81
CA ASP A 93 -20.52 25.63 -2.41
C ASP A 93 -21.22 26.68 -1.55
N VAL A 94 -21.21 26.51 -0.22
CA VAL A 94 -21.73 27.56 0.70
C VAL A 94 -20.95 28.87 0.54
N LEU A 95 -19.61 28.79 0.46
CA LEU A 95 -18.77 29.98 0.24
C LEU A 95 -19.05 30.63 -1.10
N MET A 96 -19.30 29.86 -2.15
CA MET A 96 -19.56 30.37 -3.49
C MET A 96 -20.95 31.01 -3.60
N HIS A 97 -21.97 30.47 -2.90
CA HIS A 97 -23.37 30.98 -2.96
C HIS A 97 -23.63 32.18 -2.03
N ALA A 98 -22.96 32.24 -0.89
CA ALA A 98 -23.10 33.34 0.05
C ALA A 98 -22.77 34.72 -0.58
N ASP A 99 -21.88 34.74 -1.55
CA ASP A 99 -21.40 35.95 -2.20
C ASP A 99 -22.24 36.41 -3.40
N PHE A 100 -23.10 35.54 -3.95
CA PHE A 100 -23.88 35.90 -5.14
C PHE A 100 -25.02 36.92 -4.83
N GLN A 101 -25.38 37.07 -3.55
CA GLN A 101 -26.49 37.96 -3.14
C GLN A 101 -26.08 39.36 -2.71
N GLY A 102 -24.78 39.70 -2.61
CA GLY A 102 -24.45 40.96 -1.96
C GLY A 102 -23.27 41.80 -2.43
N CYS A 103 -22.37 41.38 -3.31
CA CYS A 103 -21.11 42.09 -3.40
C CYS A 103 -20.54 42.41 -4.78
N ARG A 104 -20.55 43.72 -5.08
CA ARG A 104 -19.80 44.37 -6.14
C ARG A 104 -18.44 44.95 -5.68
N SER A 105 -17.88 44.52 -4.56
CA SER A 105 -16.67 45.09 -3.98
C SER A 105 -15.44 44.17 -4.13
N LEU A 106 -14.35 44.72 -4.62
CA LEU A 106 -13.01 44.06 -4.74
C LEU A 106 -12.51 43.51 -3.41
N MET A 107 -12.85 44.13 -2.27
CA MET A 107 -12.44 43.67 -0.94
C MET A 107 -13.05 42.30 -0.57
N LEU A 108 -14.31 42.05 -0.97
CA LEU A 108 -14.99 40.78 -0.70
C LEU A 108 -14.51 39.67 -1.60
N TYR A 109 -13.99 39.97 -2.79
CA TYR A 109 -13.35 39.00 -3.65
C TYR A 109 -12.07 38.46 -3.02
N ALA A 110 -11.21 39.32 -2.48
CA ALA A 110 -9.97 38.93 -1.80
C ALA A 110 -10.23 38.12 -0.52
N ASP A 111 -11.26 38.46 0.26
CA ASP A 111 -11.69 37.69 1.45
C ASP A 111 -12.17 36.27 1.06
N ARG A 112 -12.91 36.15 -0.03
CA ARG A 112 -13.36 34.85 -0.57
C ARG A 112 -12.20 33.98 -1.01
N GLU A 113 -11.23 34.53 -1.75
CA GLU A 113 -10.03 33.79 -2.16
C GLU A 113 -9.26 33.28 -0.95
N GLY A 114 -9.10 34.11 0.07
CA GLY A 114 -8.45 33.70 1.33
C GLY A 114 -9.20 32.55 2.03
N LYS A 115 -10.51 32.63 2.11
CA LYS A 115 -11.35 31.57 2.73
C LYS A 115 -11.33 30.29 1.90
N SER A 116 -11.37 30.38 0.57
CA SER A 116 -11.28 29.21 -0.32
C SER A 116 -9.92 28.53 -0.20
N ALA A 117 -8.84 29.28 -0.14
CA ALA A 117 -7.49 28.75 0.06
C ALA A 117 -7.34 28.08 1.44
N ALA A 118 -7.91 28.67 2.50
CA ALA A 118 -7.89 28.08 3.83
C ALA A 118 -8.70 26.78 3.89
N LEU A 119 -9.87 26.73 3.23
CA LEU A 119 -10.70 25.53 3.15
C LEU A 119 -9.99 24.40 2.40
N TYR A 120 -9.32 24.73 1.30
CA TYR A 120 -8.53 23.75 0.54
C TYR A 120 -7.34 23.21 1.36
N ALA A 121 -6.65 24.08 2.07
CA ALA A 121 -5.55 23.68 2.95
C ALA A 121 -6.02 22.76 4.10
N ASP A 122 -7.19 23.01 4.67
CA ASP A 122 -7.80 22.15 5.68
C ASP A 122 -8.16 20.77 5.09
N TYR A 123 -8.74 20.75 3.88
CA TYR A 123 -9.01 19.50 3.16
C TYR A 123 -7.72 18.71 2.91
N GLU A 124 -6.67 19.35 2.37
CA GLU A 124 -5.37 18.68 2.12
C GLU A 124 -4.75 18.14 3.40
N ALA A 125 -4.79 18.90 4.49
CA ALA A 125 -4.27 18.45 5.78
C ALA A 125 -5.00 17.20 6.32
N LYS A 126 -6.32 17.10 6.10
CA LYS A 126 -7.12 15.93 6.49
C LYS A 126 -6.96 14.75 5.52
N ALA A 127 -6.76 15.02 4.23
CA ALA A 127 -6.56 13.99 3.21
C ALA A 127 -5.16 13.38 3.25
N ALA A 128 -4.14 14.17 3.61
CA ALA A 128 -2.74 13.76 3.60
C ALA A 128 -2.44 12.45 4.37
N PRO A 129 -2.99 12.18 5.57
CA PRO A 129 -2.71 10.95 6.31
C PRO A 129 -3.43 9.71 5.73
N LEU A 130 -4.53 9.86 4.98
CA LEU A 130 -5.34 8.71 4.54
C LEU A 130 -4.57 7.71 3.68
N THR A 131 -3.74 8.17 2.76
CA THR A 131 -2.98 7.28 1.87
C THR A 131 -1.85 6.54 2.60
N PRO A 132 -0.97 7.20 3.39
CA PRO A 132 0.01 6.50 4.21
C PRO A 132 -0.62 5.50 5.18
N ASP A 133 -1.73 5.86 5.83
CA ASP A 133 -2.45 4.98 6.76
C ASP A 133 -2.98 3.74 6.03
N TYR A 134 -3.58 3.92 4.85
CA TYR A 134 -4.05 2.80 4.04
C TYR A 134 -2.89 1.88 3.63
N LEU A 135 -1.76 2.44 3.16
CA LEU A 135 -0.59 1.67 2.75
C LEU A 135 0.02 0.89 3.93
N SER A 136 0.14 1.54 5.10
CA SER A 136 0.64 0.90 6.32
C SER A 136 -0.26 -0.25 6.76
N ASN A 137 -1.59 -0.05 6.78
CA ASN A 137 -2.56 -1.09 7.12
C ASN A 137 -2.56 -2.24 6.11
N ARG A 138 -2.35 -1.97 4.82
CA ARG A 138 -2.23 -2.98 3.78
C ARG A 138 -1.01 -3.89 4.02
N CYS A 139 0.13 -3.32 4.38
CA CYS A 139 1.33 -4.10 4.71
C CYS A 139 1.17 -4.88 6.01
N ALA A 140 0.59 -4.27 7.04
CA ALA A 140 0.25 -4.96 8.28
C ALA A 140 -0.72 -6.13 8.06
N LEU A 141 -1.55 -6.07 7.03
CA LEU A 141 -2.45 -7.15 6.65
C LEU A 141 -1.73 -8.31 5.95
N ILE A 142 -0.85 -8.04 4.96
CA ILE A 142 -0.25 -9.08 4.11
C ILE A 142 0.85 -9.88 4.82
N ILE A 143 1.64 -9.22 5.68
CA ILE A 143 2.79 -9.82 6.36
C ILE A 143 2.40 -11.07 7.17
N PRO A 144 1.34 -11.08 8.00
CA PRO A 144 0.90 -12.28 8.72
C PRO A 144 0.52 -13.45 7.81
N PHE A 145 -0.10 -13.20 6.65
CA PHE A 145 -0.42 -14.27 5.69
C PHE A 145 0.84 -14.95 5.16
N LEU A 146 1.83 -14.15 4.77
CA LEU A 146 3.10 -14.65 4.30
C LEU A 146 3.83 -15.44 5.41
N LEU A 147 3.97 -14.87 6.60
CA LEU A 147 4.66 -15.52 7.72
C LEU A 147 3.99 -16.84 8.11
N ASN A 148 2.67 -16.90 8.21
CA ASN A 148 1.94 -18.12 8.52
C ASN A 148 2.16 -19.19 7.45
N HIS A 149 2.14 -18.81 6.17
CA HIS A 149 2.41 -19.74 5.08
C HIS A 149 3.83 -20.31 5.16
N PHE A 150 4.85 -19.45 5.32
CA PHE A 150 6.24 -19.88 5.40
C PHE A 150 6.58 -20.67 6.67
N ALA A 151 5.90 -20.38 7.78
CA ALA A 151 6.02 -21.17 9.02
C ALA A 151 5.47 -22.59 8.85
N ALA A 152 4.44 -22.78 8.02
CA ALA A 152 3.84 -24.08 7.75
C ALA A 152 4.63 -24.95 6.77
N LEU A 153 5.58 -24.38 6.03
CA LEU A 153 6.44 -25.15 5.11
C LEU A 153 7.37 -26.08 5.88
N PRO A 154 7.53 -27.34 5.43
CA PRO A 154 8.46 -28.27 6.06
C PRO A 154 9.89 -27.71 6.02
N ALA A 155 10.66 -27.97 7.08
CA ALA A 155 12.07 -27.59 7.10
C ALA A 155 12.77 -28.24 5.91
N SER A 156 13.30 -27.43 5.00
CA SER A 156 14.10 -27.94 3.86
C SER A 156 15.28 -28.69 4.46
N ASN A 157 15.31 -30.03 4.24
CA ASN A 157 16.48 -30.81 4.56
C ASN A 157 17.64 -30.30 3.67
N ALA A 158 18.58 -29.59 4.27
CA ALA A 158 19.80 -29.09 3.64
C ALA A 158 20.76 -30.23 3.18
N SER A 159 20.26 -31.48 3.11
CA SER A 159 21.06 -32.68 2.86
C SER A 159 21.22 -33.02 1.37
N ASP A 160 20.55 -32.36 0.43
CA ASP A 160 20.64 -32.79 -0.98
C ASP A 160 21.72 -32.08 -1.82
N LYS A 161 22.57 -31.24 -1.24
CA LYS A 161 23.68 -30.59 -1.97
C LYS A 161 25.05 -31.22 -1.77
N ALA A 162 25.14 -32.39 -1.12
CA ALA A 162 26.42 -33.06 -0.88
C ALA A 162 26.64 -34.34 -1.71
N ALA A 163 25.79 -34.60 -2.73
CA ALA A 163 25.93 -35.78 -3.58
C ALA A 163 25.73 -35.43 -5.06
N ASN A 164 26.65 -34.66 -5.63
CA ASN A 164 27.01 -34.76 -7.07
C ASN A 164 28.34 -34.05 -7.31
#